data_d4004accb9a33e19c4b37278b6de26f4
#
_entry.id   d4004accb9a33e19c4b37278b6de26f4
#
_cell.length_a   1.000
_cell.length_b   1.000
_cell.length_c   1.000
_cell.angle_alpha   90.00
_cell.angle_beta   90.00
_cell.angle_gamma   90.00
#
_symmetry.space_group_name_H-M   'P 1'
#
loop_
_entity.id
_entity.type
_entity.pdbx_description
1 polymer ?
#
loop_
_entity_poly.entity_id
_entity_poly.type
_entity_poly.pdbx_seq_one_letter_code
_entity_poly.pdbx_strand_id
1 'polypeptide(L)'
;MDKKSLETIQNIIGYKFTNEALLTQAFTRKSYAFENRGVAHCEVLEFYGDSVLGYVVVKSMCKKFGKIKNNQFVSEKDEGDLTQIKSTWVDKKHLAHTVKVLGLEKYIRVGKEEQNATGKKALSLKEDLCESIIGAVAVDCNWNFDILEKLCTGMLDVKEFTENTIRMLCDWCKKNGYEFPKFSKVKPSEDLKQEILKKEKLADIKNLFFQKVEIPELNASFIGYDETETEAKLHASFKALNYFNKLEMKKEIDNPNLENAINQLNFLFGKSYIEKPKFIFSKKESKWECICSVENQNSTVSVDKSKNLATQKSALKMINQLIDLKVE
;
A
#
# COMPACT_ATOMS: atom_id res chain seq x y z
N MET A 1 2.89 20.61 -24.19
CA MET A 1 1.75 19.65 -24.11
C MET A 1 0.47 20.40 -24.45
N ASP A 2 -0.53 19.70 -25.00
CA ASP A 2 -1.84 20.31 -25.23
C ASP A 2 -2.64 20.44 -23.91
N LYS A 3 -3.62 21.35 -23.88
CA LYS A 3 -4.39 21.70 -22.70
C LYS A 3 -5.18 20.50 -22.13
N LYS A 4 -5.72 19.64 -22.99
CA LYS A 4 -6.48 18.45 -22.60
C LYS A 4 -5.61 17.43 -21.86
N SER A 5 -4.39 17.21 -22.33
CA SER A 5 -3.40 16.36 -21.68
C SER A 5 -3.02 16.90 -20.29
N LEU A 6 -2.76 18.20 -20.18
CA LEU A 6 -2.45 18.84 -18.89
C LEU A 6 -3.59 18.69 -17.89
N GLU A 7 -4.83 18.95 -18.28
CA GLU A 7 -6.00 18.76 -17.41
C GLU A 7 -6.15 17.29 -16.98
N THR A 8 -5.95 16.36 -17.91
CA THR A 8 -6.05 14.92 -17.58
C THR A 8 -4.99 14.49 -16.57
N ILE A 9 -3.74 14.90 -16.77
CA ILE A 9 -2.64 14.57 -15.85
C ILE A 9 -2.91 15.18 -14.46
N GLN A 10 -3.31 16.45 -14.38
CA GLN A 10 -3.62 17.11 -13.12
C GLN A 10 -4.74 16.39 -12.34
N ASN A 11 -5.75 15.89 -13.04
CA ASN A 11 -6.82 15.10 -12.41
C ASN A 11 -6.32 13.75 -11.90
N ILE A 12 -5.43 13.07 -12.64
CA ILE A 12 -4.84 11.79 -12.24
C ILE A 12 -3.99 11.93 -10.98
N ILE A 13 -3.10 12.95 -10.94
CA ILE A 13 -2.20 13.15 -9.79
C ILE A 13 -2.88 13.86 -8.61
N GLY A 14 -4.09 14.38 -8.80
CA GLY A 14 -4.85 15.09 -7.77
C GLY A 14 -4.26 16.45 -7.35
N TYR A 15 -3.47 17.09 -8.25
CA TYR A 15 -2.88 18.39 -8.02
C TYR A 15 -3.09 19.31 -9.23
N LYS A 16 -3.52 20.56 -8.97
CA LYS A 16 -3.72 21.58 -9.99
C LYS A 16 -2.59 22.59 -9.94
N PHE A 17 -1.81 22.66 -11.02
CA PHE A 17 -0.68 23.57 -11.14
C PHE A 17 -1.12 25.03 -11.30
N THR A 18 -0.45 25.90 -10.59
CA THR A 18 -0.49 27.36 -10.83
C THR A 18 0.32 27.70 -12.08
N ASN A 19 1.47 27.02 -12.27
CA ASN A 19 2.31 27.14 -13.45
C ASN A 19 2.37 25.81 -14.23
N GLU A 20 1.49 25.66 -15.22
CA GLU A 20 1.44 24.45 -16.07
C GLU A 20 2.71 24.20 -16.90
N ALA A 21 3.61 25.19 -17.02
CA ALA A 21 4.89 24.99 -17.67
C ALA A 21 5.79 24.02 -16.87
N LEU A 22 5.72 24.03 -15.54
CA LEU A 22 6.43 23.09 -14.68
C LEU A 22 5.96 21.65 -14.91
N LEU A 23 4.65 21.44 -15.07
CA LEU A 23 4.11 20.13 -15.42
C LEU A 23 4.61 19.66 -16.79
N THR A 24 4.60 20.54 -17.80
CA THR A 24 5.16 20.22 -19.12
C THR A 24 6.64 19.88 -19.04
N GLN A 25 7.41 20.61 -18.22
CA GLN A 25 8.84 20.35 -18.00
C GLN A 25 9.08 18.99 -17.35
N ALA A 26 8.29 18.59 -16.34
CA ALA A 26 8.39 17.29 -15.68
C ALA A 26 8.24 16.12 -16.67
N PHE A 27 7.40 16.27 -17.67
CA PHE A 27 7.19 15.26 -18.71
C PHE A 27 8.17 15.35 -19.88
N THR A 28 9.14 16.27 -19.86
CA THR A 28 10.06 16.51 -20.97
C THR A 28 11.44 15.97 -20.67
N ARG A 29 11.85 14.93 -21.38
CA ARG A 29 13.19 14.34 -21.25
C ARG A 29 14.25 15.23 -21.89
N LYS A 30 15.48 15.09 -21.44
CA LYS A 30 16.65 15.79 -21.99
C LYS A 30 16.85 15.50 -23.47
N SER A 31 16.63 14.26 -23.90
CA SER A 31 16.71 13.86 -25.32
C SER A 31 15.74 14.66 -26.20
N TYR A 32 14.50 14.87 -25.71
CA TYR A 32 13.53 15.72 -26.40
C TYR A 32 13.97 17.20 -26.45
N ALA A 33 14.45 17.73 -25.32
CA ALA A 33 14.91 19.10 -25.23
C ALA A 33 16.12 19.37 -26.13
N PHE A 34 17.00 18.37 -26.28
CA PHE A 34 18.15 18.47 -27.18
C PHE A 34 17.74 18.61 -28.66
N GLU A 35 16.71 17.88 -29.06
CA GLU A 35 16.14 17.95 -30.42
C GLU A 35 15.30 19.22 -30.63
N ASN A 36 14.76 19.79 -29.57
CA ASN A 36 13.85 20.97 -29.60
C ASN A 36 14.46 22.11 -28.76
N ARG A 37 15.34 22.90 -29.38
CA ARG A 37 16.08 23.98 -28.69
C ARG A 37 15.17 24.94 -27.91
N GLY A 38 15.60 25.32 -26.71
CA GLY A 38 14.88 26.25 -25.85
C GLY A 38 13.79 25.64 -24.97
N VAL A 39 13.64 24.30 -24.99
CA VAL A 39 12.69 23.59 -24.12
C VAL A 39 13.41 23.13 -22.86
N ALA A 40 12.86 23.46 -21.68
CA ALA A 40 13.36 22.96 -20.41
C ALA A 40 13.05 21.46 -20.23
N HIS A 41 13.96 20.71 -19.59
CA HIS A 41 13.83 19.28 -19.33
C HIS A 41 13.72 18.96 -17.84
N CYS A 42 13.42 17.71 -17.52
CA CYS A 42 13.01 17.25 -16.20
C CYS A 42 14.14 17.06 -15.17
N GLU A 43 15.43 16.90 -15.56
CA GLU A 43 16.52 16.41 -14.67
C GLU A 43 16.64 17.16 -13.34
N VAL A 44 16.46 18.49 -13.34
CA VAL A 44 16.54 19.28 -12.09
C VAL A 44 15.29 19.04 -11.21
N LEU A 45 14.13 18.86 -11.83
CA LEU A 45 12.89 18.55 -11.09
C LEU A 45 12.96 17.13 -10.49
N GLU A 46 13.54 16.16 -11.23
CA GLU A 46 13.84 14.80 -10.77
C GLU A 46 14.69 14.82 -9.50
N PHE A 47 15.81 15.56 -9.52
CA PHE A 47 16.69 15.69 -8.35
C PHE A 47 15.95 16.22 -7.10
N TYR A 48 15.10 17.23 -7.26
CA TYR A 48 14.30 17.74 -6.15
C TYR A 48 13.22 16.76 -5.72
N GLY A 49 12.60 16.08 -6.66
CA GLY A 49 11.55 15.11 -6.41
C GLY A 49 12.02 13.89 -5.63
N ASP A 50 13.19 13.33 -5.96
CA ASP A 50 13.82 12.26 -5.17
C ASP A 50 13.99 12.67 -3.71
N SER A 51 14.54 13.87 -3.47
CA SER A 51 14.74 14.39 -2.11
C SER A 51 13.42 14.56 -1.34
N VAL A 52 12.38 15.08 -1.99
CA VAL A 52 11.04 15.24 -1.40
C VAL A 52 10.41 13.89 -1.10
N LEU A 53 10.50 12.94 -2.02
CA LEU A 53 9.99 11.58 -1.85
C LEU A 53 10.64 10.90 -0.65
N GLY A 54 11.98 10.97 -0.57
CA GLY A 54 12.74 10.44 0.56
C GLY A 54 12.27 11.02 1.90
N TYR A 55 12.05 12.34 1.97
CA TYR A 55 11.54 13.01 3.16
C TYR A 55 10.11 12.55 3.53
N VAL A 56 9.19 12.50 2.56
CA VAL A 56 7.80 12.09 2.81
C VAL A 56 7.73 10.66 3.30
N VAL A 57 8.50 9.74 2.71
CA VAL A 57 8.58 8.35 3.15
C VAL A 57 9.09 8.26 4.59
N VAL A 58 10.19 8.94 4.93
CA VAL A 58 10.74 8.95 6.30
C VAL A 58 9.76 9.54 7.31
N LYS A 59 9.07 10.64 6.97
CA LYS A 59 8.04 11.25 7.82
C LYS A 59 6.88 10.28 8.08
N SER A 60 6.42 9.59 7.05
CA SER A 60 5.34 8.59 7.15
C SER A 60 5.76 7.40 8.02
N MET A 61 7.01 6.93 7.89
CA MET A 61 7.58 5.88 8.74
C MET A 61 7.67 6.34 10.20
N CYS A 62 8.11 7.58 10.44
CA CYS A 62 8.16 8.16 11.78
C CYS A 62 6.77 8.22 12.43
N LYS A 63 5.74 8.62 11.68
CA LYS A 63 4.34 8.61 12.15
C LYS A 63 3.83 7.19 12.45
N LYS A 64 4.23 6.20 11.66
CA LYS A 64 3.77 4.81 11.79
C LYS A 64 4.47 4.06 12.92
N PHE A 65 5.78 4.16 13.02
CA PHE A 65 6.61 3.33 13.90
C PHE A 65 7.17 4.09 15.11
N GLY A 66 7.17 5.42 15.08
CA GLY A 66 7.72 6.27 16.12
C GLY A 66 6.70 6.75 17.13
N LYS A 67 7.10 6.85 18.40
CA LYS A 67 6.29 7.45 19.46
C LYS A 67 7.15 8.06 20.55
N ILE A 68 6.61 9.02 21.28
CA ILE A 68 7.23 9.57 22.48
C ILE A 68 6.77 8.73 23.69
N LYS A 69 7.74 8.16 24.42
CA LYS A 69 7.51 7.44 25.67
C LYS A 69 8.50 7.95 26.72
N ASN A 70 7.99 8.39 27.87
CA ASN A 70 8.83 8.95 28.96
C ASN A 70 9.79 10.07 28.49
N ASN A 71 9.30 11.01 27.66
CA ASN A 71 10.05 12.11 27.05
C ASN A 71 11.21 11.66 26.11
N GLN A 72 11.26 10.41 25.72
CA GLN A 72 12.23 9.88 24.76
C GLN A 72 11.49 9.41 23.50
N PHE A 73 12.11 9.64 22.34
CA PHE A 73 11.62 9.07 21.09
C PHE A 73 12.01 7.60 21.02
N VAL A 74 11.06 6.74 20.79
CA VAL A 74 11.26 5.30 20.59
C VAL A 74 10.61 4.87 19.30
N SER A 75 11.20 3.91 18.62
CA SER A 75 10.65 3.31 17.40
C SER A 75 10.42 1.82 17.61
N GLU A 76 9.39 1.29 16.98
CA GLU A 76 9.09 -0.15 16.95
C GLU A 76 10.01 -0.91 16.00
N LYS A 77 10.70 -0.19 15.12
CA LYS A 77 11.67 -0.70 14.13
C LYS A 77 13.04 -0.15 14.42
N ASP A 78 14.09 -0.95 14.23
CA ASP A 78 15.47 -0.49 14.31
C ASP A 78 15.88 0.27 13.02
N GLU A 79 17.09 0.84 13.03
CA GLU A 79 17.61 1.63 11.91
C GLU A 79 17.75 0.79 10.62
N GLY A 80 18.17 -0.47 10.74
CA GLY A 80 18.31 -1.39 9.61
C GLY A 80 16.95 -1.71 8.96
N ASP A 81 15.93 -1.98 9.78
CA ASP A 81 14.55 -2.20 9.31
C ASP A 81 14.00 -0.96 8.59
N LEU A 82 14.18 0.23 9.20
CA LEU A 82 13.72 1.49 8.61
C LEU A 82 14.42 1.79 7.27
N THR A 83 15.71 1.52 7.17
CA THR A 83 16.47 1.68 5.94
C THR A 83 15.96 0.74 4.84
N GLN A 84 15.65 -0.50 5.19
CA GLN A 84 15.10 -1.47 4.23
C GLN A 84 13.70 -1.09 3.77
N ILE A 85 12.81 -0.69 4.68
CA ILE A 85 11.47 -0.21 4.34
C ILE A 85 11.56 1.01 3.43
N LYS A 86 12.39 2.00 3.78
CA LYS A 86 12.61 3.18 2.93
C LYS A 86 13.04 2.76 1.52
N SER A 87 14.04 1.88 1.40
CA SER A 87 14.57 1.46 0.09
C SER A 87 13.50 0.82 -0.80
N THR A 88 12.54 0.10 -0.23
CA THR A 88 11.42 -0.51 -0.98
C THR A 88 10.49 0.55 -1.57
N TRP A 89 10.23 1.62 -0.84
CA TRP A 89 9.31 2.69 -1.26
C TRP A 89 9.88 3.65 -2.29
N VAL A 90 11.18 3.87 -2.24
CA VAL A 90 11.89 4.68 -3.23
C VAL A 90 12.53 3.83 -4.33
N ASP A 91 12.19 2.52 -4.40
CA ASP A 91 12.74 1.63 -5.42
C ASP A 91 12.25 2.00 -6.82
N LYS A 92 13.17 1.95 -7.74
CA LYS A 92 12.96 2.21 -9.17
C LYS A 92 11.78 1.46 -9.77
N LYS A 93 11.61 0.18 -9.41
CA LYS A 93 10.50 -0.64 -9.93
C LYS A 93 9.15 -0.17 -9.38
N HIS A 94 9.11 0.20 -8.10
CA HIS A 94 7.89 0.71 -7.46
C HIS A 94 7.44 2.02 -8.10
N LEU A 95 8.36 2.99 -8.29
CA LEU A 95 8.05 4.27 -8.93
C LEU A 95 7.62 4.10 -10.39
N ALA A 96 8.31 3.23 -11.13
CA ALA A 96 7.94 2.94 -12.52
C ALA A 96 6.59 2.23 -12.63
N HIS A 97 6.25 1.34 -11.69
CA HIS A 97 4.94 0.69 -11.60
C HIS A 97 3.83 1.73 -11.35
N THR A 98 4.04 2.65 -10.42
CA THR A 98 3.13 3.76 -10.15
C THR A 98 2.78 4.55 -11.41
N VAL A 99 3.79 4.94 -12.18
CA VAL A 99 3.60 5.68 -13.45
C VAL A 99 2.79 4.87 -14.46
N LYS A 100 3.04 3.56 -14.54
CA LYS A 100 2.30 2.62 -15.43
C LYS A 100 0.83 2.50 -15.00
N VAL A 101 0.57 2.26 -13.71
CA VAL A 101 -0.80 2.13 -13.16
C VAL A 101 -1.61 3.40 -13.38
N LEU A 102 -0.99 4.57 -13.16
CA LEU A 102 -1.60 5.86 -13.41
C LEU A 102 -1.76 6.20 -14.91
N GLY A 103 -1.19 5.38 -15.81
CA GLY A 103 -1.25 5.60 -17.25
C GLY A 103 -0.56 6.89 -17.72
N LEU A 104 0.45 7.35 -16.97
CA LEU A 104 1.13 8.61 -17.23
C LEU A 104 2.24 8.49 -18.29
N GLU A 105 2.74 7.28 -18.53
CA GLU A 105 3.85 7.02 -19.47
C GLU A 105 3.59 7.50 -20.90
N LYS A 106 2.35 7.49 -21.36
CA LYS A 106 1.95 7.92 -22.71
C LYS A 106 2.12 9.43 -22.96
N TYR A 107 2.33 10.21 -21.91
CA TYR A 107 2.52 11.66 -22.00
C TYR A 107 4.00 12.08 -21.97
N ILE A 108 4.93 11.13 -21.76
CA ILE A 108 6.38 11.42 -21.73
C ILE A 108 6.83 11.92 -23.10
N ARG A 109 7.51 13.04 -23.10
CA ARG A 109 8.13 13.64 -24.30
C ARG A 109 9.58 13.19 -24.37
N VAL A 110 9.89 12.31 -25.30
CA VAL A 110 11.22 11.72 -25.52
C VAL A 110 11.75 12.06 -26.90
N GLY A 111 13.05 12.15 -27.04
CA GLY A 111 13.72 12.24 -28.35
C GLY A 111 13.68 10.90 -29.07
N LYS A 112 14.04 10.92 -30.37
CA LYS A 112 13.98 9.75 -31.28
C LYS A 112 14.72 8.52 -30.73
N GLU A 113 15.85 8.73 -30.06
CA GLU A 113 16.67 7.63 -29.50
C GLU A 113 15.99 6.92 -28.31
N GLU A 114 15.04 7.57 -27.64
CA GLU A 114 14.35 7.01 -26.48
C GLU A 114 12.93 6.51 -26.78
N GLN A 115 12.39 6.75 -28.00
CA GLN A 115 11.02 6.38 -28.38
C GLN A 115 10.73 4.88 -28.27
N ASN A 116 11.75 4.04 -28.51
CA ASN A 116 11.63 2.58 -28.43
C ASN A 116 12.40 2.00 -27.24
N ALA A 117 12.53 2.76 -26.15
CA ALA A 117 13.23 2.29 -24.96
C ALA A 117 12.54 1.06 -24.35
N THR A 118 13.33 0.02 -24.06
CA THR A 118 12.88 -1.22 -23.44
C THR A 118 13.74 -1.58 -22.23
N GLY A 119 13.29 -2.54 -21.42
CA GLY A 119 14.06 -3.05 -20.28
C GLY A 119 14.43 -1.97 -19.26
N LYS A 120 15.68 -1.94 -18.84
CA LYS A 120 16.20 -1.00 -17.82
C LYS A 120 16.00 0.46 -18.20
N LYS A 121 16.13 0.82 -19.49
CA LYS A 121 15.97 2.19 -19.98
C LYS A 121 14.51 2.65 -19.87
N ALA A 122 13.55 1.82 -20.25
CA ALA A 122 12.12 2.10 -20.08
C ALA A 122 11.71 2.23 -18.61
N LEU A 123 12.34 1.41 -17.73
CA LEU A 123 12.13 1.49 -16.29
C LEU A 123 12.62 2.84 -15.74
N SER A 124 13.84 3.28 -16.13
CA SER A 124 14.39 4.57 -15.70
C SER A 124 13.53 5.75 -16.14
N LEU A 125 13.03 5.74 -17.38
CA LEU A 125 12.16 6.80 -17.88
C LEU A 125 10.92 7.03 -17.00
N LYS A 126 10.35 5.95 -16.46
CA LYS A 126 9.16 6.02 -15.61
C LYS A 126 9.48 6.43 -14.18
N GLU A 127 10.59 5.92 -13.62
CA GLU A 127 11.09 6.36 -12.31
C GLU A 127 11.34 7.87 -12.31
N ASP A 128 12.18 8.33 -13.24
CA ASP A 128 12.56 9.74 -13.39
C ASP A 128 11.32 10.64 -13.59
N LEU A 129 10.29 10.14 -14.31
CA LEU A 129 9.02 10.86 -14.44
C LEU A 129 8.29 10.99 -13.10
N CYS A 130 8.22 9.92 -12.30
CA CYS A 130 7.56 9.96 -11.00
C CYS A 130 8.19 11.05 -10.10
N GLU A 131 9.50 11.02 -10.01
CA GLU A 131 10.28 12.00 -9.25
C GLU A 131 10.13 13.41 -9.82
N SER A 132 10.20 13.57 -11.14
CA SER A 132 10.04 14.88 -11.79
C SER A 132 8.67 15.51 -11.54
N ILE A 133 7.60 14.72 -11.48
CA ILE A 133 6.27 15.21 -11.12
C ILE A 133 6.26 15.73 -9.69
N ILE A 134 6.84 14.97 -8.74
CA ILE A 134 6.93 15.36 -7.33
C ILE A 134 7.74 16.66 -7.20
N GLY A 135 8.87 16.77 -7.89
CA GLY A 135 9.69 17.98 -7.90
C GLY A 135 8.99 19.18 -8.53
N ALA A 136 8.24 18.98 -9.61
CA ALA A 136 7.45 20.06 -10.22
C ALA A 136 6.38 20.57 -9.26
N VAL A 137 5.68 19.70 -8.55
CA VAL A 137 4.70 20.11 -7.53
C VAL A 137 5.39 20.81 -6.36
N ALA A 138 6.58 20.37 -5.94
CA ALA A 138 7.32 21.01 -4.86
C ALA A 138 7.64 22.48 -5.19
N VAL A 139 8.10 22.73 -6.40
CA VAL A 139 8.38 24.08 -6.88
C VAL A 139 7.09 24.91 -7.00
N ASP A 140 6.03 24.35 -7.59
CA ASP A 140 4.78 25.07 -7.83
C ASP A 140 4.02 25.40 -6.54
N CYS A 141 4.04 24.52 -5.54
CA CYS A 141 3.39 24.73 -4.24
C CYS A 141 4.28 25.46 -3.22
N ASN A 142 5.43 26.00 -3.65
CA ASN A 142 6.41 26.66 -2.78
C ASN A 142 6.79 25.79 -1.56
N TRP A 143 7.09 24.51 -1.80
CA TRP A 143 7.54 23.53 -0.79
C TRP A 143 6.56 23.31 0.36
N ASN A 144 5.26 23.43 0.11
CA ASN A 144 4.24 23.11 1.10
C ASN A 144 4.20 21.61 1.35
N PHE A 145 4.71 21.16 2.51
CA PHE A 145 4.85 19.76 2.86
C PHE A 145 3.54 19.01 3.01
N ASP A 146 2.46 19.66 3.40
CA ASP A 146 1.15 18.98 3.51
C ASP A 146 0.60 18.62 2.13
N ILE A 147 0.83 19.48 1.13
CA ILE A 147 0.50 19.21 -0.26
C ILE A 147 1.37 18.07 -0.79
N LEU A 148 2.69 18.11 -0.53
CA LEU A 148 3.63 17.09 -0.98
C LEU A 148 3.36 15.72 -0.33
N GLU A 149 3.07 15.69 0.96
CA GLU A 149 2.68 14.46 1.66
C GLU A 149 1.41 13.87 1.04
N LYS A 150 0.38 14.70 0.80
CA LYS A 150 -0.86 14.27 0.16
C LYS A 150 -0.65 13.76 -1.26
N LEU A 151 0.19 14.43 -2.05
CA LEU A 151 0.54 14.02 -3.41
C LEU A 151 1.22 12.65 -3.41
N CYS A 152 2.32 12.52 -2.65
CA CYS A 152 3.10 11.28 -2.62
C CYS A 152 2.28 10.11 -2.06
N THR A 153 1.52 10.32 -0.98
CA THR A 153 0.66 9.27 -0.42
C THR A 153 -0.48 8.87 -1.35
N GLY A 154 -1.01 9.80 -2.15
CA GLY A 154 -2.04 9.52 -3.14
C GLY A 154 -1.52 8.84 -4.40
N MET A 155 -0.34 9.23 -4.89
CA MET A 155 0.26 8.64 -6.09
C MET A 155 0.83 7.24 -5.83
N LEU A 156 1.55 7.08 -4.71
CA LEU A 156 2.32 5.86 -4.42
C LEU A 156 1.52 4.81 -3.66
N ASP A 157 0.25 5.08 -3.36
CA ASP A 157 -0.58 4.23 -2.49
C ASP A 157 0.12 3.84 -1.18
N VAL A 158 0.79 4.82 -0.55
CA VAL A 158 1.61 4.65 0.67
C VAL A 158 0.80 4.17 1.88
N LYS A 159 -0.47 3.81 1.69
CA LYS A 159 -1.32 3.24 2.74
C LYS A 159 -0.81 1.88 3.23
N GLU A 160 -0.12 1.16 2.37
CA GLU A 160 0.55 -0.08 2.74
C GLU A 160 2.06 0.07 2.57
N PHE A 161 2.78 0.38 3.65
CA PHE A 161 4.17 -0.01 3.72
C PHE A 161 4.17 -1.54 3.60
N THR A 162 4.39 -2.06 2.41
CA THR A 162 4.62 -3.49 2.22
C THR A 162 5.95 -3.81 2.91
N GLU A 163 5.84 -4.08 4.21
CA GLU A 163 6.93 -4.72 4.95
C GLU A 163 7.32 -5.95 4.13
N ASN A 164 8.60 -6.25 4.09
CA ASN A 164 9.06 -7.47 3.42
C ASN A 164 8.42 -8.67 4.15
N THR A 165 7.23 -9.04 3.70
CA THR A 165 6.40 -10.06 4.33
C THR A 165 7.09 -11.42 4.38
N ILE A 166 8.08 -11.67 3.49
CA ILE A 166 8.92 -12.88 3.55
C ILE A 166 9.78 -12.84 4.81
N ARG A 167 10.45 -11.70 5.08
CA ARG A 167 11.27 -11.55 6.29
C ARG A 167 10.40 -11.62 7.55
N MET A 168 9.28 -10.90 7.58
CA MET A 168 8.35 -10.95 8.70
C MET A 168 7.88 -12.38 9.00
N LEU A 169 7.59 -13.16 7.95
CA LEU A 169 7.20 -14.56 8.10
C LEU A 169 8.36 -15.40 8.65
N CYS A 170 9.60 -15.19 8.17
CA CYS A 170 10.78 -15.84 8.72
C CYS A 170 11.00 -15.49 10.20
N ASP A 171 10.88 -14.22 10.56
CA ASP A 171 11.03 -13.76 11.96
C ASP A 171 9.91 -14.33 12.85
N TRP A 172 8.68 -14.40 12.33
CA TRP A 172 7.56 -15.03 13.04
C TRP A 172 7.82 -16.53 13.25
N CYS A 173 8.29 -17.27 12.24
CA CYS A 173 8.65 -18.67 12.37
C CYS A 173 9.75 -18.86 13.43
N LYS A 174 10.82 -18.06 13.37
CA LYS A 174 11.92 -18.09 14.34
C LYS A 174 11.44 -17.81 15.76
N LYS A 175 10.61 -16.78 15.96
CA LYS A 175 10.03 -16.41 17.26
C LYS A 175 9.21 -17.54 17.87
N ASN A 176 8.53 -18.32 17.03
CA ASN A 176 7.67 -19.43 17.45
C ASN A 176 8.37 -20.80 17.45
N GLY A 177 9.68 -20.85 17.16
CA GLY A 177 10.47 -22.08 17.19
C GLY A 177 10.25 -23.00 15.98
N TYR A 178 9.76 -22.46 14.85
CA TYR A 178 9.56 -23.21 13.61
C TYR A 178 10.75 -23.05 12.66
N GLU A 179 10.92 -23.99 11.73
CA GLU A 179 11.86 -23.84 10.62
C GLU A 179 11.45 -22.67 9.71
N PHE A 180 12.40 -22.19 8.89
CA PHE A 180 12.09 -21.16 7.91
C PHE A 180 11.05 -21.65 6.87
N PRO A 181 10.16 -20.74 6.42
CA PRO A 181 9.13 -21.10 5.45
C PRO A 181 9.74 -21.58 4.13
N LYS A 182 9.17 -22.63 3.53
CA LYS A 182 9.64 -23.21 2.27
C LYS A 182 8.79 -22.66 1.12
N PHE A 183 9.47 -22.11 0.10
CA PHE A 183 8.82 -21.56 -1.09
C PHE A 183 8.99 -22.50 -2.28
N SER A 184 7.92 -22.70 -3.05
CA SER A 184 7.93 -23.51 -4.27
C SER A 184 7.00 -22.92 -5.33
N LYS A 185 7.37 -23.09 -6.62
CA LYS A 185 6.49 -22.79 -7.74
C LYS A 185 5.33 -23.78 -7.80
N VAL A 186 4.13 -23.29 -8.03
CA VAL A 186 2.95 -24.15 -8.15
C VAL A 186 2.12 -23.79 -9.37
N LYS A 187 1.39 -24.77 -9.89
CA LYS A 187 0.34 -24.51 -10.88
C LYS A 187 -0.98 -24.28 -10.13
N PRO A 188 -1.70 -23.19 -10.41
CA PRO A 188 -2.98 -22.95 -9.75
C PRO A 188 -4.02 -24.01 -10.16
N SER A 189 -4.90 -24.37 -9.21
CA SER A 189 -6.09 -25.19 -9.53
C SER A 189 -7.05 -24.43 -10.44
N GLU A 190 -7.94 -25.13 -11.11
CA GLU A 190 -8.96 -24.48 -11.96
C GLU A 190 -9.87 -23.57 -11.14
N ASP A 191 -10.24 -23.95 -9.92
CA ASP A 191 -11.06 -23.15 -9.02
C ASP A 191 -10.34 -21.82 -8.66
N LEU A 192 -9.06 -21.90 -8.28
CA LEU A 192 -8.25 -20.71 -7.97
C LEU A 192 -8.10 -19.80 -9.20
N LYS A 193 -7.95 -20.35 -10.40
CA LYS A 193 -7.92 -19.55 -11.63
C LYS A 193 -9.22 -18.79 -11.84
N GLN A 194 -10.37 -19.46 -11.70
CA GLN A 194 -11.69 -18.82 -11.88
C GLN A 194 -11.92 -17.71 -10.83
N GLU A 195 -11.52 -17.95 -9.60
CA GLU A 195 -11.61 -16.97 -8.52
C GLU A 195 -10.78 -15.71 -8.84
N ILE A 196 -9.51 -15.89 -9.26
CA ILE A 196 -8.62 -14.78 -9.61
C ILE A 196 -9.17 -13.99 -10.81
N LEU A 197 -9.59 -14.66 -11.88
CA LEU A 197 -10.16 -14.00 -13.05
C LEU A 197 -11.38 -13.14 -12.68
N LYS A 198 -12.23 -13.64 -11.78
CA LYS A 198 -13.41 -12.90 -11.31
C LYS A 198 -13.04 -11.74 -10.38
N LYS A 199 -12.14 -11.97 -9.42
CA LYS A 199 -11.73 -10.98 -8.41
C LYS A 199 -10.98 -9.81 -9.05
N GLU A 200 -9.97 -10.12 -9.86
CA GLU A 200 -9.09 -9.13 -10.50
C GLU A 200 -9.63 -8.61 -11.84
N LYS A 201 -10.77 -9.12 -12.31
CA LYS A 201 -11.37 -8.77 -13.61
C LYS A 201 -10.39 -8.92 -14.79
N LEU A 202 -9.54 -9.92 -14.73
CA LEU A 202 -8.54 -10.23 -15.75
C LEU A 202 -9.16 -11.06 -16.88
N ALA A 203 -8.62 -10.90 -18.11
CA ALA A 203 -8.99 -11.72 -19.26
C ALA A 203 -8.35 -13.11 -19.21
N ASP A 204 -7.11 -13.21 -18.73
CA ASP A 204 -6.37 -14.46 -18.50
C ASP A 204 -5.31 -14.30 -17.38
N ILE A 205 -4.65 -15.40 -17.01
CA ILE A 205 -3.63 -15.44 -15.95
C ILE A 205 -2.23 -15.81 -16.48
N LYS A 206 -2.02 -15.74 -17.82
CA LYS A 206 -0.78 -16.24 -18.44
C LYS A 206 0.48 -15.52 -17.97
N ASN A 207 0.34 -14.26 -17.57
CA ASN A 207 1.44 -13.42 -17.12
C ASN A 207 1.63 -13.46 -15.59
N LEU A 208 0.87 -14.30 -14.87
CA LEU A 208 1.00 -14.40 -13.42
C LEU A 208 1.91 -15.56 -13.02
N PHE A 209 2.79 -15.28 -12.07
CA PHE A 209 3.58 -16.26 -11.35
C PHE A 209 2.80 -16.72 -10.12
N PHE A 210 2.92 -18.01 -9.79
CA PHE A 210 2.30 -18.59 -8.61
C PHE A 210 3.36 -19.17 -7.70
N GLN A 211 3.35 -18.76 -6.43
CA GLN A 211 4.26 -19.23 -5.41
C GLN A 211 3.48 -19.78 -4.23
N LYS A 212 3.87 -20.95 -3.76
CA LYS A 212 3.37 -21.54 -2.53
C LYS A 212 4.40 -21.34 -1.44
N VAL A 213 3.97 -20.90 -0.25
CA VAL A 213 4.74 -20.93 0.99
C VAL A 213 4.18 -22.03 1.89
N GLU A 214 5.04 -22.82 2.48
CA GLU A 214 4.69 -23.90 3.41
C GLU A 214 5.42 -23.72 4.74
N ILE A 215 4.71 -23.99 5.83
CA ILE A 215 5.26 -24.11 7.17
C ILE A 215 4.92 -25.54 7.63
N PRO A 216 5.84 -26.50 7.43
CA PRO A 216 5.56 -27.93 7.57
C PRO A 216 5.05 -28.30 8.94
N GLU A 217 5.61 -27.74 10.02
CA GLU A 217 5.25 -28.06 11.41
C GLU A 217 3.80 -27.67 11.75
N LEU A 218 3.22 -26.71 11.00
CA LEU A 218 1.84 -26.29 11.17
C LEU A 218 0.90 -26.95 10.15
N ASN A 219 1.45 -27.76 9.23
CA ASN A 219 0.71 -28.31 8.10
C ASN A 219 -0.08 -27.22 7.35
N ALA A 220 0.51 -26.03 7.25
CA ALA A 220 -0.10 -24.85 6.66
C ALA A 220 0.61 -24.46 5.36
N SER A 221 -0.17 -24.17 4.33
CA SER A 221 0.34 -23.67 3.06
C SER A 221 -0.55 -22.58 2.48
N PHE A 222 0.08 -21.60 1.81
CA PHE A 222 -0.61 -20.46 1.22
C PHE A 222 -0.07 -20.19 -0.17
N ILE A 223 -0.96 -19.84 -1.11
CA ILE A 223 -0.60 -19.55 -2.50
C ILE A 223 -0.75 -18.05 -2.74
N GLY A 224 0.34 -17.41 -3.18
CA GLY A 224 0.35 -16.05 -3.70
C GLY A 224 0.53 -16.06 -5.21
N TYR A 225 0.08 -14.99 -5.85
CA TYR A 225 0.23 -14.77 -7.29
C TYR A 225 0.50 -13.30 -7.56
N ASP A 226 1.31 -13.03 -8.60
CA ASP A 226 1.60 -11.68 -9.05
C ASP A 226 2.33 -11.69 -10.40
N GLU A 227 2.60 -10.51 -10.99
CA GLU A 227 3.33 -10.36 -12.27
C GLU A 227 4.81 -10.77 -12.18
N THR A 228 5.40 -10.88 -11.00
CA THR A 228 6.76 -11.39 -10.79
C THR A 228 6.82 -12.49 -9.74
N GLU A 229 7.84 -13.34 -9.84
CA GLU A 229 8.06 -14.42 -8.85
C GLU A 229 8.28 -13.88 -7.44
N THR A 230 8.96 -12.74 -7.31
CA THR A 230 9.25 -12.11 -6.01
C THR A 230 7.97 -11.58 -5.37
N GLU A 231 7.14 -10.87 -6.14
CA GLU A 231 5.86 -10.34 -5.66
C GLU A 231 4.88 -11.46 -5.32
N ALA A 232 4.86 -12.54 -6.11
CA ALA A 232 4.07 -13.73 -5.77
C ALA A 232 4.51 -14.37 -4.44
N LYS A 233 5.81 -14.39 -4.11
CA LYS A 233 6.32 -14.83 -2.79
C LYS A 233 5.91 -13.88 -1.67
N LEU A 234 5.99 -12.57 -1.88
CA LEU A 234 5.53 -11.56 -0.92
C LEU A 234 4.03 -11.74 -0.64
N HIS A 235 3.21 -11.91 -1.68
CA HIS A 235 1.77 -12.15 -1.55
C HIS A 235 1.46 -13.45 -0.79
N ALA A 236 2.18 -14.55 -1.07
CA ALA A 236 2.02 -15.79 -0.32
C ALA A 236 2.36 -15.62 1.16
N SER A 237 3.46 -14.91 1.46
CA SER A 237 3.90 -14.62 2.82
C SER A 237 2.92 -13.71 3.56
N PHE A 238 2.34 -12.73 2.89
CA PHE A 238 1.30 -11.86 3.45
C PHE A 238 0.05 -12.65 3.87
N LYS A 239 -0.40 -13.58 3.01
CA LYS A 239 -1.52 -14.47 3.35
C LYS A 239 -1.21 -15.33 4.58
N ALA A 240 0.00 -15.89 4.65
CA ALA A 240 0.44 -16.68 5.80
C ALA A 240 0.44 -15.85 7.10
N LEU A 241 1.05 -14.66 7.08
CA LEU A 241 1.09 -13.77 8.24
C LEU A 241 -0.30 -13.36 8.70
N ASN A 242 -1.19 -13.00 7.79
CA ASN A 242 -2.57 -12.66 8.12
C ASN A 242 -3.30 -13.82 8.80
N TYR A 243 -3.11 -15.04 8.29
CA TYR A 243 -3.70 -16.22 8.90
C TYR A 243 -3.16 -16.45 10.33
N PHE A 244 -1.85 -16.35 10.54
CA PHE A 244 -1.25 -16.55 11.86
C PHE A 244 -1.62 -15.43 12.84
N ASN A 245 -1.67 -14.19 12.41
CA ASN A 245 -2.16 -13.08 13.22
C ASN A 245 -3.61 -13.30 13.66
N LYS A 246 -4.48 -13.75 12.75
CA LYS A 246 -5.87 -14.11 13.08
C LYS A 246 -5.92 -15.28 14.07
N LEU A 247 -5.05 -16.26 13.92
CA LEU A 247 -4.96 -17.41 14.83
C LEU A 247 -4.53 -16.98 16.23
N GLU A 248 -3.54 -16.09 16.34
CA GLU A 248 -3.11 -15.51 17.62
C GLU A 248 -4.24 -14.68 18.26
N MET A 249 -4.88 -13.79 17.52
CA MET A 249 -6.05 -13.04 18.01
C MET A 249 -7.16 -13.98 18.51
N LYS A 250 -7.42 -15.07 17.80
CA LYS A 250 -8.45 -16.04 18.18
C LYS A 250 -8.14 -16.73 19.52
N LYS A 251 -6.85 -16.96 19.83
CA LYS A 251 -6.43 -17.53 21.13
C LYS A 251 -6.63 -16.56 22.28
N GLU A 252 -6.52 -15.25 22.04
CA GLU A 252 -6.66 -14.19 23.02
C GLU A 252 -8.13 -13.81 23.30
N ILE A 253 -9.04 -14.16 22.39
CA ILE A 253 -10.47 -13.85 22.51
C ILE A 253 -11.20 -14.99 23.21
N ASP A 254 -11.89 -14.66 24.31
CA ASP A 254 -12.70 -15.61 25.04
C ASP A 254 -14.18 -15.40 24.74
N ASN A 255 -14.81 -16.40 24.12
CA ASN A 255 -16.24 -16.54 23.88
C ASN A 255 -16.97 -15.21 23.56
N PRO A 256 -16.74 -14.61 22.37
CA PRO A 256 -17.23 -13.29 22.05
C PRO A 256 -18.76 -13.25 21.99
N ASN A 257 -19.35 -12.31 22.71
CA ASN A 257 -20.79 -12.09 22.77
C ASN A 257 -21.13 -10.60 22.81
N LEU A 258 -22.42 -10.25 22.82
CA LEU A 258 -22.85 -8.85 22.78
C LEU A 258 -22.35 -8.03 23.97
N GLU A 259 -22.24 -8.62 25.15
CA GLU A 259 -21.87 -7.91 26.37
C GLU A 259 -20.38 -7.60 26.44
N ASN A 260 -19.53 -8.50 25.92
CA ASN A 260 -18.08 -8.38 26.01
C ASN A 260 -17.39 -7.89 24.72
N ALA A 261 -18.09 -7.82 23.59
CA ALA A 261 -17.51 -7.52 22.29
C ALA A 261 -16.70 -6.21 22.24
N ILE A 262 -17.21 -5.12 22.81
CA ILE A 262 -16.52 -3.83 22.84
C ILE A 262 -15.24 -3.92 23.68
N ASN A 263 -15.31 -4.59 24.82
CA ASN A 263 -14.17 -4.76 25.72
C ASN A 263 -13.08 -5.62 25.06
N GLN A 264 -13.46 -6.67 24.35
CA GLN A 264 -12.52 -7.53 23.63
C GLN A 264 -11.85 -6.80 22.46
N LEU A 265 -12.57 -5.94 21.71
CA LEU A 265 -11.94 -5.07 20.69
C LEU A 265 -10.92 -4.11 21.34
N ASN A 266 -11.27 -3.49 22.46
CA ASN A 266 -10.34 -2.62 23.18
C ASN A 266 -9.14 -3.39 23.76
N PHE A 267 -9.33 -4.63 24.17
CA PHE A 267 -8.26 -5.51 24.63
C PHE A 267 -7.30 -5.84 23.47
N LEU A 268 -7.81 -6.21 22.28
CA LEU A 268 -6.99 -6.44 21.09
C LEU A 268 -6.21 -5.19 20.69
N PHE A 269 -6.83 -4.00 20.77
CA PHE A 269 -6.14 -2.73 20.56
C PHE A 269 -5.03 -2.51 21.61
N GLY A 270 -5.30 -2.75 22.89
CA GLY A 270 -4.31 -2.63 23.97
C GLY A 270 -3.11 -3.57 23.81
N LYS A 271 -3.31 -4.72 23.18
CA LYS A 271 -2.27 -5.69 22.82
C LYS A 271 -1.58 -5.38 21.46
N SER A 272 -1.95 -4.32 20.80
CA SER A 272 -1.45 -3.91 19.47
C SER A 272 -1.71 -4.93 18.33
N TYR A 273 -2.74 -5.75 18.47
CA TYR A 273 -3.20 -6.64 17.40
C TYR A 273 -3.99 -5.89 16.32
N ILE A 274 -4.68 -4.82 16.70
CA ILE A 274 -5.50 -4.02 15.81
C ILE A 274 -5.30 -2.53 16.12
N GLU A 275 -5.60 -1.67 15.14
CA GLU A 275 -5.73 -0.24 15.36
C GLU A 275 -7.00 0.08 16.18
N LYS A 276 -7.02 1.29 16.75
CA LYS A 276 -8.12 1.72 17.62
C LYS A 276 -9.47 1.62 16.91
N PRO A 277 -10.42 0.83 17.43
CA PRO A 277 -11.75 0.73 16.85
C PRO A 277 -12.46 2.08 16.82
N LYS A 278 -13.05 2.44 15.68
CA LYS A 278 -13.84 3.67 15.50
C LYS A 278 -15.30 3.30 15.32
N PHE A 279 -16.19 4.03 16.00
CA PHE A 279 -17.64 3.85 15.91
C PHE A 279 -18.28 5.11 15.39
N ILE A 280 -18.99 5.01 14.26
CA ILE A 280 -19.73 6.10 13.62
C ILE A 280 -21.20 5.80 13.76
N PHE A 281 -22.00 6.80 14.11
CA PHE A 281 -23.42 6.64 14.40
C PHE A 281 -24.26 7.49 13.44
N SER A 282 -25.35 6.92 12.97
CA SER A 282 -26.45 7.65 12.32
C SER A 282 -27.77 7.22 12.92
N LYS A 283 -28.76 8.12 12.92
CA LYS A 283 -30.12 7.83 13.36
C LYS A 283 -31.07 7.98 12.19
N LYS A 284 -31.75 6.90 11.81
CA LYS A 284 -32.76 6.90 10.75
C LYS A 284 -34.07 6.50 11.39
N GLU A 285 -35.07 7.40 11.32
CA GLU A 285 -36.37 7.21 11.97
C GLU A 285 -36.24 6.90 13.49
N SER A 286 -36.65 5.72 13.93
CA SER A 286 -36.61 5.27 15.33
C SER A 286 -35.42 4.34 15.65
N LYS A 287 -34.50 4.09 14.69
CA LYS A 287 -33.40 3.15 14.84
C LYS A 287 -32.03 3.84 14.76
N TRP A 288 -31.08 3.31 15.51
CA TRP A 288 -29.68 3.69 15.46
C TRP A 288 -28.92 2.74 14.55
N GLU A 289 -28.16 3.31 13.63
CA GLU A 289 -27.17 2.60 12.83
C GLU A 289 -25.81 2.86 13.45
N CYS A 290 -25.01 1.82 13.63
CA CYS A 290 -23.61 1.89 14.08
C CYS A 290 -22.70 1.20 13.07
N ILE A 291 -21.69 1.93 12.62
CA ILE A 291 -20.60 1.41 11.78
C ILE A 291 -19.38 1.27 12.69
N CYS A 292 -18.87 0.05 12.83
CA CYS A 292 -17.60 -0.23 13.48
C CYS A 292 -16.54 -0.42 12.39
N SER A 293 -15.44 0.33 12.49
CA SER A 293 -14.29 0.24 11.59
C SER A 293 -13.00 0.04 12.37
N VAL A 294 -12.16 -0.84 11.87
CA VAL A 294 -10.78 -1.07 12.27
C VAL A 294 -9.95 -0.90 11.00
N GLU A 295 -8.78 -0.27 11.09
CA GLU A 295 -7.92 -0.06 9.93
C GLU A 295 -7.55 -1.38 9.27
N ASN A 296 -7.51 -1.40 7.93
CA ASN A 296 -7.24 -2.58 7.10
C ASN A 296 -8.28 -3.72 7.24
N GLN A 297 -9.47 -3.41 7.75
CA GLN A 297 -10.59 -4.35 7.83
C GLN A 297 -11.84 -3.75 7.19
N ASN A 298 -12.69 -4.62 6.63
CA ASN A 298 -13.99 -4.19 6.15
C ASN A 298 -14.85 -3.70 7.32
N SER A 299 -15.47 -2.54 7.18
CA SER A 299 -16.35 -1.99 8.22
C SER A 299 -17.58 -2.87 8.42
N THR A 300 -17.99 -3.05 9.67
CA THR A 300 -19.22 -3.78 10.02
C THR A 300 -20.34 -2.84 10.39
N VAL A 301 -21.55 -3.13 9.94
CA VAL A 301 -22.73 -2.29 10.17
C VAL A 301 -23.79 -3.05 10.95
N SER A 302 -24.42 -2.37 11.91
CA SER A 302 -25.56 -2.90 12.66
C SER A 302 -26.60 -1.82 12.93
N VAL A 303 -27.86 -2.22 12.93
CA VAL A 303 -29.00 -1.34 13.18
C VAL A 303 -29.81 -1.88 14.35
N ASP A 304 -30.15 -1.01 15.32
CA ASP A 304 -31.01 -1.38 16.45
C ASP A 304 -31.80 -0.18 16.99
N LYS A 305 -32.83 -0.43 17.81
CA LYS A 305 -33.58 0.61 18.53
C LYS A 305 -32.73 1.31 19.58
N SER A 306 -31.80 0.61 20.18
CA SER A 306 -30.85 1.14 21.16
C SER A 306 -29.50 1.43 20.53
N LYS A 307 -28.95 2.63 20.78
CA LYS A 307 -27.58 3.00 20.34
C LYS A 307 -26.54 2.02 20.87
N ASN A 308 -26.63 1.66 22.15
CA ASN A 308 -25.72 0.72 22.79
C ASN A 308 -25.76 -0.67 22.12
N LEU A 309 -26.97 -1.19 21.88
CA LEU A 309 -27.13 -2.50 21.25
C LEU A 309 -26.65 -2.52 19.80
N ALA A 310 -26.85 -1.43 19.03
CA ALA A 310 -26.29 -1.29 17.71
C ALA A 310 -24.74 -1.31 17.73
N THR A 311 -24.12 -0.65 18.74
CA THR A 311 -22.67 -0.67 18.96
C THR A 311 -22.17 -2.07 19.28
N GLN A 312 -22.78 -2.76 20.24
CA GLN A 312 -22.41 -4.12 20.63
C GLN A 312 -22.54 -5.11 19.47
N LYS A 313 -23.59 -5.01 18.67
CA LYS A 313 -23.79 -5.85 17.48
C LYS A 313 -22.74 -5.60 16.40
N SER A 314 -22.37 -4.34 16.12
CA SER A 314 -21.34 -4.04 15.13
C SER A 314 -19.96 -4.45 15.63
N ALA A 315 -19.67 -4.29 16.93
CA ALA A 315 -18.44 -4.76 17.56
C ALA A 315 -18.30 -6.29 17.50
N LEU A 316 -19.37 -7.02 17.80
CA LEU A 316 -19.37 -8.49 17.73
C LEU A 316 -19.14 -9.00 16.30
N LYS A 317 -19.77 -8.36 15.30
CA LYS A 317 -19.51 -8.67 13.89
C LYS A 317 -18.04 -8.43 13.55
N MET A 318 -17.45 -7.32 14.01
CA MET A 318 -16.04 -7.01 13.78
C MET A 318 -15.13 -8.07 14.40
N ILE A 319 -15.34 -8.48 15.64
CA ILE A 319 -14.56 -9.55 16.28
C ILE A 319 -14.66 -10.83 15.47
N ASN A 320 -15.86 -11.27 15.08
CA ASN A 320 -16.05 -12.48 14.30
C ASN A 320 -15.31 -12.42 12.97
N GLN A 321 -15.28 -11.26 12.32
CA GLN A 321 -14.50 -11.03 11.08
C GLN A 321 -12.99 -11.11 11.34
N LEU A 322 -12.50 -10.52 12.44
CA LEU A 322 -11.08 -10.52 12.81
C LEU A 322 -10.52 -11.92 13.08
N ILE A 323 -11.35 -12.82 13.66
CA ILE A 323 -10.94 -14.19 14.01
C ILE A 323 -11.39 -15.25 13.00
N ASP A 324 -12.05 -14.85 11.91
CA ASP A 324 -12.41 -15.79 10.83
C ASP A 324 -11.14 -16.24 10.11
N LEU A 325 -10.83 -17.55 10.25
CA LEU A 325 -9.65 -18.18 9.68
C LEU A 325 -9.83 -18.58 8.21
N LYS A 326 -10.89 -18.17 7.54
CA LYS A 326 -11.02 -18.38 6.11
C LYS A 326 -9.87 -17.67 5.41
N VAL A 327 -9.07 -18.42 4.67
CA VAL A 327 -8.01 -17.91 3.81
C VAL A 327 -8.69 -17.38 2.56
N GLU A 328 -8.78 -16.05 2.43
CA GLU A 328 -9.20 -15.39 1.20
C GLU A 328 -8.11 -15.39 0.14
#